data_b0915e3722242b5880ea21b20cfbb2c4
#
_entry.id   b0915e3722242b5880ea21b20cfbb2c4
#
_cell.length_a   1.000
_cell.length_b   1.000
_cell.length_c   1.000
_cell.angle_alpha   90.00
_cell.angle_beta   90.00
_cell.angle_gamma   90.00
#
_symmetry.space_group_name_H-M   'P 1'
#
loop_
_entity.id
_entity.type
_entity.pdbx_description
1 polymer ?
#
loop_
_entity_poly.entity_id
_entity_poly.type
_entity_poly.pdbx_seq_one_letter_code
_entity_poly.pdbx_strand_id
1 'polypeptide(L)'
;MFKSKNMLFMFILSAFILVLAACGGDDKSSTDSGTSDSGTDKETETAGTADYSGEFLSILTGGTQGTYYPLGGTFADLITSDTGAKVTAEVSQASAANMTALDAGEGDIAFVQTDIAYYATNGTMMFDGQKIESVSALGALYPETIQLVTLADSGIKSYADLKGKKVSVGAPGSGTFANAEQLLEIHGLSMDDIKAQNLDFGESTDGIQSGQIDAAFITAGYPTGAVEALNATKGVFIVPVEAAKAEELIAKYPYYAVDNIPAGTYGLEAETPAVSVGAMLAVKKDLPEDLVYAMTKAIYDNTDKISHAKGAFIKAETGLDGIGIDVHPGAQKYFDEVK
;
A
#
# COMPACT_ATOMS: atom_id res chain seq x y z
N MET A 1 44.90 -20.11 27.11
CA MET A 1 45.96 -20.95 26.52
C MET A 1 45.34 -21.69 25.36
N PHE A 2 45.98 -21.68 24.20
CA PHE A 2 45.61 -22.11 22.84
C PHE A 2 44.91 -21.06 21.97
N LYS A 3 45.62 -20.33 21.24
CA LYS A 3 46.38 -20.32 19.98
C LYS A 3 45.53 -20.23 18.71
N SER A 4 45.66 -19.06 18.11
CA SER A 4 45.50 -18.60 16.74
C SER A 4 45.73 -19.66 15.64
N LYS A 5 44.95 -19.58 14.56
CA LYS A 5 45.44 -19.90 13.21
C LYS A 5 44.78 -18.98 12.18
N ASN A 6 45.59 -18.04 11.70
CA ASN A 6 45.40 -17.32 10.45
C ASN A 6 45.52 -18.31 9.27
N MET A 7 44.66 -18.12 8.25
CA MET A 7 44.95 -18.63 6.92
C MET A 7 44.57 -17.60 5.86
N LEU A 8 45.65 -17.05 5.35
CA LEU A 8 45.81 -16.16 4.22
C LEU A 8 45.53 -16.96 2.92
N PHE A 9 44.63 -16.50 2.03
CA PHE A 9 44.62 -16.97 0.65
C PHE A 9 44.65 -15.81 -0.34
N MET A 10 45.58 -15.94 -1.19
CA MET A 10 46.34 -15.19 -2.14
C MET A 10 45.52 -14.82 -3.40
N PHE A 11 45.81 -13.62 -3.88
CA PHE A 11 45.49 -13.07 -5.19
C PHE A 11 45.82 -14.00 -6.36
N ILE A 12 44.89 -14.07 -7.35
CA ILE A 12 45.28 -14.34 -8.74
C ILE A 12 44.62 -13.28 -9.62
N LEU A 13 45.47 -12.42 -10.13
CA LEU A 13 45.28 -11.41 -11.16
C LEU A 13 45.47 -12.09 -12.52
N SER A 14 44.48 -12.03 -13.41
CA SER A 14 44.72 -12.38 -14.82
C SER A 14 44.16 -11.26 -15.70
N ALA A 15 45.10 -10.49 -16.21
CA ALA A 15 44.93 -9.54 -17.30
C ALA A 15 44.75 -10.30 -18.62
N PHE A 16 43.78 -9.88 -19.44
CA PHE A 16 43.76 -10.22 -20.86
C PHE A 16 43.68 -8.96 -21.71
N ILE A 17 44.65 -8.90 -22.63
CA ILE A 17 45.06 -7.76 -23.44
C ILE A 17 44.27 -7.71 -24.73
N LEU A 18 44.00 -6.46 -25.17
CA LEU A 18 43.49 -5.97 -26.45
C LEU A 18 43.93 -6.74 -27.72
N VAL A 19 43.03 -6.81 -28.69
CA VAL A 19 43.37 -6.71 -30.11
C VAL A 19 42.43 -5.74 -30.82
N LEU A 20 43.00 -4.63 -31.29
CA LEU A 20 42.45 -3.73 -32.32
C LEU A 20 42.69 -4.35 -33.69
N ALA A 21 41.68 -4.28 -34.55
CA ALA A 21 41.89 -4.32 -36.00
C ALA A 21 40.96 -3.27 -36.64
N ALA A 22 41.60 -2.26 -37.19
CA ALA A 22 41.06 -1.25 -38.07
C ALA A 22 41.34 -1.65 -39.52
N CYS A 23 40.37 -1.40 -40.42
CA CYS A 23 40.52 -1.12 -41.86
C CYS A 23 39.16 -0.58 -42.31
N GLY A 24 38.91 0.61 -42.87
CA GLY A 24 39.69 1.39 -43.82
C GLY A 24 39.13 1.20 -45.23
N GLY A 25 38.43 2.21 -45.81
CA GLY A 25 38.00 2.22 -47.22
C GLY A 25 37.07 3.38 -47.58
N ASP A 26 37.66 4.41 -48.11
CA ASP A 26 37.01 5.58 -48.78
C ASP A 26 36.25 5.17 -50.03
N ASP A 27 35.25 5.91 -50.46
CA ASP A 27 35.27 6.88 -51.56
C ASP A 27 33.89 7.42 -52.01
N LYS A 28 33.86 8.78 -52.07
CA LYS A 28 33.26 9.68 -53.06
C LYS A 28 31.76 9.75 -53.39
N SER A 29 31.24 10.86 -52.95
CA SER A 29 30.70 12.01 -53.74
C SER A 29 29.78 11.74 -54.93
N SER A 30 28.54 12.28 -54.82
CA SER A 30 28.02 13.20 -55.83
C SER A 30 26.81 14.00 -55.33
N THR A 31 26.92 15.30 -55.42
CA THR A 31 25.92 16.34 -55.37
C THR A 31 24.79 16.11 -56.36
N ASP A 32 23.53 16.28 -55.97
CA ASP A 32 22.55 17.00 -56.79
C ASP A 32 21.50 17.70 -55.91
N SER A 33 21.20 18.93 -56.32
CA SER A 33 20.31 19.89 -55.75
C SER A 33 18.91 19.74 -56.36
N GLY A 34 17.85 19.79 -55.52
CA GLY A 34 16.47 19.80 -56.02
C GLY A 34 15.44 20.14 -54.98
N THR A 35 15.20 21.45 -54.80
CA THR A 35 13.91 22.14 -54.62
C THR A 35 12.89 21.63 -53.58
N SER A 36 12.61 22.51 -52.62
CA SER A 36 11.48 22.66 -51.69
C SER A 36 10.13 22.12 -52.20
N ASP A 37 9.48 21.33 -51.35
CA ASP A 37 8.03 21.39 -51.18
C ASP A 37 7.68 21.32 -49.70
N SER A 38 6.98 22.35 -49.23
CA SER A 38 6.50 22.49 -47.86
C SER A 38 5.19 21.73 -47.72
N GLY A 39 5.28 20.45 -47.35
CA GLY A 39 4.16 19.69 -46.87
C GLY A 39 4.18 19.71 -45.33
N THR A 40 3.23 20.41 -44.74
CA THR A 40 2.97 20.34 -43.29
C THR A 40 2.32 19.00 -43.00
N ASP A 41 3.13 17.96 -42.84
CA ASP A 41 2.67 16.74 -42.23
C ASP A 41 2.50 17.01 -40.74
N LYS A 42 1.25 17.07 -40.34
CA LYS A 42 0.87 16.87 -38.96
C LYS A 42 1.29 15.45 -38.60
N GLU A 43 2.47 15.29 -38.00
CA GLU A 43 2.80 14.09 -37.26
C GLU A 43 1.72 13.92 -36.20
N THR A 44 0.81 13.01 -36.46
CA THR A 44 0.02 12.38 -35.41
C THR A 44 1.04 11.56 -34.64
N GLU A 45 1.56 12.09 -33.53
CA GLU A 45 2.27 11.29 -32.54
C GLU A 45 1.30 10.18 -32.07
N THR A 46 1.39 9.04 -32.70
CA THR A 46 1.01 7.79 -32.05
C THR A 46 1.96 7.68 -30.88
N ALA A 47 1.45 7.98 -29.68
CA ALA A 47 2.14 7.71 -28.44
C ALA A 47 2.52 6.22 -28.45
N GLY A 48 3.75 5.93 -28.87
CA GLY A 48 4.35 4.62 -28.70
C GLY A 48 4.34 4.36 -27.18
N THR A 49 3.80 3.23 -26.76
CA THR A 49 3.93 2.77 -25.38
C THR A 49 5.41 2.79 -25.04
N ALA A 50 5.80 3.67 -24.10
CA ALA A 50 7.17 3.70 -23.63
C ALA A 50 7.52 2.32 -23.09
N ASP A 51 8.66 1.79 -23.49
CA ASP A 51 9.14 0.47 -23.07
C ASP A 51 9.96 0.63 -21.77
N TYR A 52 9.42 0.12 -20.67
CA TYR A 52 10.07 0.14 -19.36
C TYR A 52 10.67 -1.24 -18.98
N SER A 53 10.97 -2.10 -19.96
CA SER A 53 11.48 -3.46 -19.73
C SER A 53 12.82 -3.52 -18.96
N GLY A 54 13.52 -2.39 -18.88
CA GLY A 54 14.73 -2.22 -18.07
C GLY A 54 14.49 -1.83 -16.62
N GLU A 55 13.28 -1.40 -16.26
CA GLU A 55 12.95 -0.94 -14.92
C GLU A 55 12.58 -2.09 -13.99
N PHE A 56 13.05 -1.99 -12.75
CA PHE A 56 12.73 -2.92 -11.66
C PHE A 56 12.09 -2.11 -10.54
N LEU A 57 10.82 -2.41 -10.24
CA LEU A 57 10.03 -1.66 -9.27
C LEU A 57 9.52 -2.59 -8.17
N SER A 58 9.44 -2.07 -6.95
CA SER A 58 8.82 -2.76 -5.82
C SER A 58 7.53 -2.07 -5.39
N ILE A 59 6.54 -2.88 -4.99
CA ILE A 59 5.31 -2.43 -4.33
C ILE A 59 5.34 -2.93 -2.89
N LEU A 60 5.56 -2.02 -1.94
CA LEU A 60 5.49 -2.33 -0.52
C LEU A 60 4.03 -2.50 -0.10
N THR A 61 3.71 -3.58 0.58
CA THR A 61 2.33 -3.97 0.90
C THR A 61 2.05 -3.92 2.40
N GLY A 62 1.92 -5.04 3.03
CA GLY A 62 1.69 -5.33 4.43
C GLY A 62 1.84 -6.83 4.66
N GLY A 63 1.30 -7.37 5.74
CA GLY A 63 1.28 -8.80 5.99
C GLY A 63 0.43 -9.57 4.96
N THR A 64 0.81 -10.81 4.65
CA THR A 64 0.21 -11.63 3.58
C THR A 64 -1.28 -11.96 3.81
N GLN A 65 -1.77 -11.85 5.02
CA GLN A 65 -3.16 -12.15 5.42
C GLN A 65 -4.09 -10.93 5.36
N GLY A 66 -3.56 -9.75 4.99
CA GLY A 66 -4.33 -8.51 4.77
C GLY A 66 -4.76 -8.35 3.31
N THR A 67 -5.33 -7.19 3.00
CA THR A 67 -5.82 -6.83 1.66
C THR A 67 -4.71 -6.28 0.75
N TYR A 68 -3.69 -5.62 1.29
CA TYR A 68 -2.61 -4.99 0.50
C TYR A 68 -1.81 -6.01 -0.32
N TYR A 69 -1.43 -7.13 0.28
CA TYR A 69 -0.54 -8.10 -0.38
C TYR A 69 -1.18 -8.75 -1.63
N PRO A 70 -2.41 -9.31 -1.59
CA PRO A 70 -3.03 -9.87 -2.79
C PRO A 70 -3.31 -8.82 -3.87
N LEU A 71 -3.70 -7.58 -3.49
CA LEU A 71 -3.86 -6.49 -4.45
C LEU A 71 -2.51 -6.03 -5.02
N GLY A 72 -1.48 -5.96 -4.19
CA GLY A 72 -0.11 -5.63 -4.62
C GLY A 72 0.41 -6.59 -5.68
N GLY A 73 0.17 -7.89 -5.51
CA GLY A 73 0.48 -8.90 -6.52
C GLY A 73 -0.27 -8.65 -7.84
N THR A 74 -1.58 -8.39 -7.74
CA THR A 74 -2.40 -8.06 -8.92
C THR A 74 -1.89 -6.79 -9.62
N PHE A 75 -1.57 -5.72 -8.88
CA PHE A 75 -1.07 -4.47 -9.48
C PHE A 75 0.32 -4.65 -10.10
N ALA A 76 1.19 -5.45 -9.48
CA ALA A 76 2.48 -5.80 -10.04
C ALA A 76 2.33 -6.48 -11.42
N ASP A 77 1.39 -7.43 -11.54
CA ASP A 77 1.09 -8.12 -12.78
C ASP A 77 0.52 -7.17 -13.85
N LEU A 78 -0.43 -6.28 -13.47
CA LEU A 78 -1.02 -5.29 -14.37
C LEU A 78 0.03 -4.32 -14.90
N ILE A 79 0.84 -3.73 -14.01
CA ILE A 79 1.90 -2.79 -14.41
C ILE A 79 2.92 -3.50 -15.29
N THR A 80 3.35 -4.71 -14.93
CA THR A 80 4.31 -5.49 -15.72
C THR A 80 3.76 -5.78 -17.12
N SER A 81 2.50 -6.18 -17.22
CA SER A 81 1.84 -6.49 -18.49
C SER A 81 1.75 -5.30 -19.42
N ASP A 82 1.41 -4.13 -18.88
CA ASP A 82 1.10 -2.95 -19.70
C ASP A 82 2.33 -2.09 -20.00
N THR A 83 3.37 -2.14 -19.13
CA THR A 83 4.56 -1.28 -19.26
C THR A 83 5.83 -2.02 -19.65
N GLY A 84 5.88 -3.33 -19.43
CA GLY A 84 7.09 -4.13 -19.57
C GLY A 84 8.04 -4.05 -18.37
N ALA A 85 7.83 -3.13 -17.41
CA ALA A 85 8.62 -3.06 -16.18
C ALA A 85 8.52 -4.36 -15.37
N LYS A 86 9.55 -4.69 -14.63
CA LYS A 86 9.54 -5.85 -13.72
C LYS A 86 9.12 -5.39 -12.33
N VAL A 87 7.89 -5.68 -11.95
CA VAL A 87 7.30 -5.22 -10.69
C VAL A 87 7.09 -6.38 -9.74
N THR A 88 7.45 -6.21 -8.46
CA THR A 88 7.27 -7.22 -7.41
C THR A 88 6.51 -6.64 -6.23
N ALA A 89 5.59 -7.42 -5.66
CA ALA A 89 4.91 -7.08 -4.41
C ALA A 89 5.73 -7.63 -3.22
N GLU A 90 6.03 -6.76 -2.26
CA GLU A 90 6.85 -7.09 -1.10
C GLU A 90 6.07 -6.98 0.20
N VAL A 91 6.29 -7.93 1.10
CA VAL A 91 5.73 -7.91 2.47
C VAL A 91 6.40 -6.79 3.27
N SER A 92 5.62 -6.06 4.03
CA SER A 92 6.12 -4.99 4.92
C SER A 92 5.33 -4.93 6.23
N GLN A 93 5.64 -3.90 7.04
CA GLN A 93 4.88 -3.57 8.25
C GLN A 93 3.73 -2.56 7.99
N ALA A 94 3.33 -2.38 6.72
CA ALA A 94 2.27 -1.52 6.23
C ALA A 94 2.53 0.00 6.40
N SER A 95 1.49 0.80 6.55
CA SER A 95 1.41 2.21 6.15
C SER A 95 2.54 3.13 6.62
N ALA A 96 2.85 3.19 7.92
CA ALA A 96 3.90 4.11 8.39
C ALA A 96 5.31 3.60 8.04
N ALA A 97 5.52 2.29 8.11
CA ALA A 97 6.77 1.69 7.67
C ALA A 97 6.98 1.89 6.16
N ASN A 98 5.90 1.79 5.37
CA ASN A 98 5.93 2.00 3.92
C ASN A 98 6.30 3.45 3.57
N MET A 99 5.71 4.44 4.24
CA MET A 99 6.09 5.84 4.05
C MET A 99 7.56 6.09 4.36
N THR A 100 8.06 5.52 5.46
CA THR A 100 9.47 5.63 5.84
C THR A 100 10.39 4.93 4.83
N ALA A 101 10.01 3.76 4.33
CA ALA A 101 10.79 3.02 3.34
C ALA A 101 10.84 3.73 1.98
N LEU A 102 9.71 4.33 1.52
CA LEU A 102 9.71 5.18 0.32
C LEU A 102 10.65 6.38 0.47
N ASP A 103 10.63 7.06 1.63
CA ASP A 103 11.52 8.19 1.92
C ASP A 103 12.99 7.78 1.94
N ALA A 104 13.29 6.59 2.43
CA ALA A 104 14.64 6.01 2.44
C ALA A 104 15.09 5.47 1.07
N GLY A 105 14.20 5.42 0.06
CA GLY A 105 14.48 4.82 -1.24
C GLY A 105 14.53 3.28 -1.23
N GLU A 106 13.91 2.65 -0.22
CA GLU A 106 13.84 1.19 -0.05
C GLU A 106 12.63 0.56 -0.75
N GLY A 107 11.85 1.34 -1.48
CA GLY A 107 10.71 0.93 -2.30
C GLY A 107 10.35 2.01 -3.30
N ASP A 108 9.52 1.69 -4.28
CA ASP A 108 9.13 2.60 -5.36
C ASP A 108 7.66 3.01 -5.26
N ILE A 109 6.80 2.05 -4.93
CA ILE A 109 5.36 2.18 -4.78
C ILE A 109 4.98 1.58 -3.42
N ALA A 110 3.97 2.11 -2.75
CA ALA A 110 3.51 1.54 -1.49
C ALA A 110 2.01 1.69 -1.28
N PHE A 111 1.40 0.69 -0.66
CA PHE A 111 0.07 0.81 -0.06
C PHE A 111 0.17 1.59 1.24
N VAL A 112 -0.70 2.56 1.40
CA VAL A 112 -0.74 3.44 2.58
C VAL A 112 -2.18 3.83 2.88
N GLN A 113 -2.53 3.95 4.15
CA GLN A 113 -3.76 4.61 4.58
C GLN A 113 -3.66 6.12 4.34
N THR A 114 -4.76 6.76 3.96
CA THR A 114 -4.80 8.20 3.66
C THR A 114 -4.47 9.07 4.87
N ASP A 115 -4.91 8.69 6.06
CA ASP A 115 -4.57 9.35 7.33
C ASP A 115 -3.07 9.26 7.63
N ILE A 116 -2.46 8.09 7.44
CA ILE A 116 -1.02 7.88 7.69
C ILE A 116 -0.17 8.66 6.67
N ALA A 117 -0.57 8.68 5.39
CA ALA A 117 0.09 9.49 4.38
C ALA A 117 0.06 10.98 4.75
N TYR A 118 -1.09 11.47 5.23
CA TYR A 118 -1.22 12.84 5.73
C TYR A 118 -0.33 13.09 6.94
N TYR A 119 -0.32 12.20 7.95
CA TYR A 119 0.55 12.38 9.12
C TYR A 119 2.03 12.42 8.74
N ALA A 120 2.46 11.56 7.82
CA ALA A 120 3.83 11.51 7.34
C ALA A 120 4.26 12.80 6.64
N THR A 121 3.43 13.29 5.71
CA THR A 121 3.75 14.50 4.93
C THR A 121 3.63 15.81 5.74
N ASN A 122 2.92 15.76 6.86
CA ASN A 122 2.82 16.93 7.78
C ASN A 122 3.74 16.82 9.01
N GLY A 123 4.40 15.67 9.23
CA GLY A 123 5.28 15.47 10.38
C GLY A 123 4.51 15.48 11.70
N THR A 124 3.38 14.78 11.77
CA THR A 124 2.50 14.71 12.93
C THR A 124 2.29 13.26 13.39
N MET A 125 1.67 13.04 14.56
CA MET A 125 1.42 11.72 15.14
C MET A 125 2.72 10.91 15.24
N MET A 126 2.76 9.69 14.70
CA MET A 126 3.94 8.85 14.71
C MET A 126 5.14 9.42 13.93
N PHE A 127 4.95 10.49 13.16
CA PHE A 127 5.99 11.19 12.42
C PHE A 127 6.34 12.56 13.04
N ASP A 128 6.01 12.79 14.32
CA ASP A 128 6.27 14.08 14.97
C ASP A 128 7.74 14.50 14.82
N GLY A 129 7.94 15.69 14.23
CA GLY A 129 9.26 16.22 13.90
C GLY A 129 9.97 15.57 12.70
N GLN A 130 9.35 14.63 11.99
CA GLN A 130 9.92 13.92 10.83
C GLN A 130 8.98 14.00 9.63
N LYS A 131 9.00 15.13 8.94
CA LYS A 131 8.17 15.35 7.76
C LYS A 131 8.75 14.65 6.54
N ILE A 132 7.94 13.84 5.86
CA ILE A 132 8.29 13.18 4.60
C ILE A 132 7.83 14.04 3.43
N GLU A 133 8.76 14.54 2.61
CA GLU A 133 8.51 15.40 1.45
C GLU A 133 8.81 14.72 0.11
N SER A 134 9.42 13.54 0.14
CA SER A 134 9.88 12.78 -1.02
C SER A 134 8.82 11.87 -1.65
N VAL A 135 7.59 11.86 -1.11
CA VAL A 135 6.50 10.96 -1.50
C VAL A 135 5.31 11.74 -2.03
N SER A 136 4.64 11.20 -3.04
CA SER A 136 3.39 11.71 -3.61
C SER A 136 2.37 10.59 -3.75
N ALA A 137 1.09 10.93 -3.90
CA ALA A 137 0.03 9.97 -4.17
C ALA A 137 0.06 9.51 -5.63
N LEU A 138 -0.19 8.21 -5.85
CA LEU A 138 -0.54 7.69 -7.15
C LEU A 138 -2.06 7.67 -7.33
N GLY A 139 -2.83 7.25 -6.32
CA GLY A 139 -4.28 7.27 -6.40
C GLY A 139 -4.99 6.55 -5.25
N ALA A 140 -6.26 6.93 -5.02
CA ALA A 140 -7.14 6.32 -4.01
C ALA A 140 -7.66 4.96 -4.49
N LEU A 141 -7.88 4.03 -3.56
CA LEU A 141 -8.24 2.66 -3.87
C LEU A 141 -9.63 2.27 -3.33
N TYR A 142 -9.74 2.04 -2.04
CA TYR A 142 -10.94 1.50 -1.40
C TYR A 142 -11.00 1.89 0.08
N PRO A 143 -12.19 1.82 0.71
CA PRO A 143 -12.29 2.01 2.17
C PRO A 143 -11.70 0.83 2.94
N GLU A 144 -10.86 1.13 3.92
CA GLU A 144 -10.31 0.18 4.89
C GLU A 144 -11.09 0.26 6.18
N THR A 145 -11.91 -0.74 6.41
CA THR A 145 -12.77 -0.81 7.57
C THR A 145 -11.98 -1.24 8.80
N ILE A 146 -12.13 -0.52 9.90
CA ILE A 146 -11.55 -0.90 11.16
C ILE A 146 -12.45 -1.94 11.83
N GLN A 147 -11.92 -3.14 12.00
CA GLN A 147 -12.61 -4.31 12.53
C GLN A 147 -11.99 -4.67 13.88
N LEU A 148 -12.70 -4.48 14.97
CA LEU A 148 -12.31 -5.02 16.28
C LEU A 148 -12.84 -6.45 16.39
N VAL A 149 -11.95 -7.41 16.13
CA VAL A 149 -12.26 -8.84 15.98
C VAL A 149 -12.05 -9.56 17.30
N THR A 150 -13.00 -10.42 17.66
CA THR A 150 -12.90 -11.34 18.81
C THR A 150 -13.66 -12.63 18.52
N LEU A 151 -13.56 -13.64 19.38
CA LEU A 151 -14.39 -14.86 19.26
C LEU A 151 -15.85 -14.56 19.63
N ALA A 152 -16.77 -15.24 19.00
CA ALA A 152 -18.22 -15.09 19.25
C ALA A 152 -18.60 -15.34 20.71
N ASP A 153 -17.88 -16.23 21.41
CA ASP A 153 -18.09 -16.63 22.79
C ASP A 153 -17.15 -15.94 23.80
N SER A 154 -16.32 -14.99 23.36
CA SER A 154 -15.32 -14.30 24.22
C SER A 154 -15.91 -13.50 25.37
N GLY A 155 -17.19 -13.09 25.26
CA GLY A 155 -17.83 -12.15 26.18
C GLY A 155 -17.50 -10.68 25.92
N ILE A 156 -16.61 -10.35 24.98
CA ILE A 156 -16.32 -8.97 24.56
C ILE A 156 -17.41 -8.54 23.56
N LYS A 157 -18.19 -7.50 23.92
CA LYS A 157 -19.30 -7.00 23.12
C LYS A 157 -19.20 -5.50 22.85
N SER A 158 -18.33 -4.80 23.57
CA SER A 158 -18.11 -3.36 23.47
C SER A 158 -16.62 -3.03 23.69
N TYR A 159 -16.23 -1.82 23.32
CA TYR A 159 -14.87 -1.32 23.61
C TYR A 159 -14.55 -1.29 25.11
N ALA A 160 -15.56 -1.04 25.96
CA ALA A 160 -15.38 -1.05 27.43
C ALA A 160 -14.91 -2.40 27.97
N ASP A 161 -15.26 -3.50 27.31
CA ASP A 161 -14.87 -4.86 27.70
C ASP A 161 -13.38 -5.16 27.42
N LEU A 162 -12.68 -4.28 26.69
CA LEU A 162 -11.25 -4.41 26.41
C LEU A 162 -10.36 -4.15 27.62
N LYS A 163 -10.87 -3.49 28.67
CA LYS A 163 -10.06 -3.13 29.85
C LYS A 163 -9.41 -4.36 30.48
N GLY A 164 -8.07 -4.31 30.55
CA GLY A 164 -7.23 -5.40 31.08
C GLY A 164 -7.06 -6.60 30.15
N LYS A 165 -7.67 -6.59 28.95
CA LYS A 165 -7.57 -7.65 27.94
C LYS A 165 -6.25 -7.57 27.18
N LYS A 166 -5.84 -8.68 26.60
CA LYS A 166 -4.72 -8.75 25.65
C LYS A 166 -5.27 -8.45 24.26
N VAL A 167 -4.89 -7.32 23.70
CA VAL A 167 -5.43 -6.82 22.43
C VAL A 167 -4.29 -6.58 21.44
N SER A 168 -4.38 -7.19 20.27
CA SER A 168 -3.51 -6.81 19.17
C SER A 168 -3.94 -5.46 18.58
N VAL A 169 -2.99 -4.55 18.48
CA VAL A 169 -3.18 -3.19 17.97
C VAL A 169 -2.52 -2.98 16.59
N GLY A 170 -2.23 -4.07 15.90
CA GLY A 170 -1.57 -4.06 14.60
C GLY A 170 -0.05 -4.19 14.69
N ALA A 171 0.58 -4.48 13.56
CA ALA A 171 2.03 -4.60 13.45
C ALA A 171 2.75 -3.30 13.83
N PRO A 172 4.00 -3.37 14.28
CA PRO A 172 4.80 -2.17 14.50
C PRO A 172 4.93 -1.35 13.20
N GLY A 173 4.59 -0.06 13.25
CA GLY A 173 4.61 0.80 12.06
C GLY A 173 3.40 0.65 11.13
N SER A 174 2.35 -0.08 11.53
CA SER A 174 1.10 -0.13 10.77
C SER A 174 0.20 1.08 11.07
N GLY A 175 -0.67 1.43 10.12
CA GLY A 175 -1.73 2.41 10.35
C GLY A 175 -2.79 1.90 11.32
N THR A 176 -2.99 0.58 11.40
CA THR A 176 -3.88 -0.06 12.39
C THR A 176 -3.55 0.35 13.82
N PHE A 177 -2.27 0.55 14.14
CA PHE A 177 -1.85 1.02 15.47
C PHE A 177 -2.45 2.39 15.80
N ALA A 178 -2.36 3.36 14.87
CA ALA A 178 -2.95 4.69 15.05
C ALA A 178 -4.48 4.62 15.18
N ASN A 179 -5.12 3.80 14.35
CA ASN A 179 -6.58 3.63 14.40
C ASN A 179 -7.02 3.00 15.73
N ALA A 180 -6.26 2.00 16.25
CA ALA A 180 -6.53 1.40 17.55
C ALA A 180 -6.42 2.42 18.69
N GLU A 181 -5.37 3.25 18.69
CA GLU A 181 -5.17 4.31 19.69
C GLU A 181 -6.32 5.31 19.67
N GLN A 182 -6.71 5.79 18.49
CA GLN A 182 -7.78 6.79 18.32
C GLN A 182 -9.16 6.22 18.67
N LEU A 183 -9.45 4.97 18.32
CA LEU A 183 -10.70 4.32 18.69
C LEU A 183 -10.77 4.02 20.20
N LEU A 184 -9.69 3.61 20.82
CA LEU A 184 -9.64 3.47 22.28
C LEU A 184 -9.91 4.81 22.97
N GLU A 185 -9.27 5.89 22.49
CA GLU A 185 -9.41 7.23 23.06
C GLU A 185 -10.86 7.71 23.07
N ILE A 186 -11.58 7.63 21.94
CA ILE A 186 -12.97 8.08 21.90
C ILE A 186 -13.93 7.23 22.74
N HIS A 187 -13.53 6.00 23.09
CA HIS A 187 -14.26 5.15 24.02
C HIS A 187 -13.79 5.30 25.46
N GLY A 188 -12.93 6.30 25.76
CA GLY A 188 -12.46 6.60 27.11
C GLY A 188 -11.43 5.60 27.63
N LEU A 189 -10.73 4.91 26.75
CA LEU A 189 -9.64 4.00 27.03
C LEU A 189 -8.31 4.53 26.44
N SER A 190 -7.22 3.98 26.92
CA SER A 190 -5.87 4.22 26.40
C SER A 190 -5.14 2.90 26.18
N MET A 191 -3.96 2.95 25.59
CA MET A 191 -3.08 1.78 25.47
C MET A 191 -2.71 1.18 26.83
N ASP A 192 -2.67 1.99 27.91
CA ASP A 192 -2.38 1.54 29.28
C ASP A 192 -3.55 0.78 29.92
N ASP A 193 -4.77 0.94 29.43
CA ASP A 193 -5.96 0.22 29.91
C ASP A 193 -6.06 -1.21 29.37
N ILE A 194 -5.26 -1.57 28.37
CA ILE A 194 -5.20 -2.87 27.73
C ILE A 194 -3.80 -3.48 27.89
N LYS A 195 -3.64 -4.75 27.52
CA LYS A 195 -2.34 -5.39 27.36
C LYS A 195 -2.03 -5.44 25.86
N ALA A 196 -1.61 -4.30 25.33
CA ALA A 196 -1.36 -4.13 23.91
C ALA A 196 -0.30 -5.12 23.40
N GLN A 197 -0.56 -5.71 22.24
CA GLN A 197 0.35 -6.58 21.48
C GLN A 197 0.51 -6.01 20.08
N ASN A 198 1.74 -5.94 19.57
CA ASN A 198 2.01 -5.49 18.22
C ASN A 198 2.24 -6.72 17.34
N LEU A 199 1.18 -7.17 16.67
CA LEU A 199 1.16 -8.37 15.83
C LEU A 199 0.60 -8.03 14.45
N ASP A 200 1.03 -8.74 13.42
CA ASP A 200 0.34 -8.69 12.13
C ASP A 200 -1.04 -9.38 12.21
N PHE A 201 -1.80 -9.33 11.10
CA PHE A 201 -3.17 -9.85 11.11
C PHE A 201 -3.22 -11.38 11.25
N GLY A 202 -2.27 -12.11 10.65
CA GLY A 202 -2.16 -13.55 10.78
C GLY A 202 -1.80 -13.97 12.21
N GLU A 203 -0.75 -13.38 12.76
CA GLU A 203 -0.33 -13.59 14.15
C GLU A 203 -1.46 -13.23 15.14
N SER A 204 -2.21 -12.16 14.84
CA SER A 204 -3.34 -11.72 15.66
C SER A 204 -4.46 -12.76 15.70
N THR A 205 -4.88 -13.26 14.53
CA THR A 205 -5.95 -14.26 14.44
C THR A 205 -5.53 -15.62 14.99
N ASP A 206 -4.28 -16.04 14.79
CA ASP A 206 -3.69 -17.22 15.41
C ASP A 206 -3.63 -17.09 16.94
N GLY A 207 -3.27 -15.91 17.42
CA GLY A 207 -3.28 -15.57 18.86
C GLY A 207 -4.68 -15.63 19.46
N ILE A 208 -5.72 -15.14 18.77
CA ILE A 208 -7.12 -15.26 19.18
C ILE A 208 -7.54 -16.74 19.17
N GLN A 209 -7.26 -17.47 18.10
CA GLN A 209 -7.60 -18.88 17.96
C GLN A 209 -7.00 -19.75 19.07
N SER A 210 -5.77 -19.47 19.47
CA SER A 210 -5.06 -20.18 20.53
C SER A 210 -5.37 -19.68 21.97
N GLY A 211 -6.12 -18.59 22.11
CA GLY A 211 -6.42 -17.95 23.39
C GLY A 211 -5.24 -17.19 24.00
N GLN A 212 -4.23 -16.86 23.22
CA GLN A 212 -3.08 -16.05 23.67
C GLN A 212 -3.44 -14.57 23.74
N ILE A 213 -4.32 -14.08 22.88
CA ILE A 213 -4.92 -12.74 22.91
C ILE A 213 -6.44 -12.83 22.91
N ASP A 214 -7.12 -11.77 23.34
CA ASP A 214 -8.56 -11.73 23.53
C ASP A 214 -9.28 -11.06 22.34
N ALA A 215 -8.64 -10.07 21.72
CA ALA A 215 -9.18 -9.32 20.57
C ALA A 215 -8.07 -8.73 19.70
N ALA A 216 -8.40 -8.31 18.49
CA ALA A 216 -7.47 -7.65 17.58
C ALA A 216 -8.14 -6.53 16.77
N PHE A 217 -7.45 -5.42 16.62
CA PHE A 217 -7.78 -4.42 15.61
C PHE A 217 -7.22 -4.87 14.26
N ILE A 218 -8.06 -4.82 13.24
CA ILE A 218 -7.73 -5.14 11.85
C ILE A 218 -8.28 -4.03 10.97
N THR A 219 -7.42 -3.18 10.43
CA THR A 219 -7.78 -2.14 9.48
C THR A 219 -7.49 -2.64 8.08
N ALA A 220 -8.52 -3.05 7.36
CA ALA A 220 -8.37 -3.68 6.05
C ALA A 220 -9.68 -3.68 5.26
N GLY A 221 -9.60 -3.93 3.97
CA GLY A 221 -10.79 -4.25 3.18
C GLY A 221 -11.44 -5.56 3.65
N TYR A 222 -12.75 -5.53 3.91
CA TYR A 222 -13.50 -6.77 4.15
C TYR A 222 -13.97 -7.40 2.81
N PRO A 223 -14.09 -8.75 2.74
CA PRO A 223 -13.60 -9.72 3.70
C PRO A 223 -12.08 -9.75 3.75
N THR A 224 -11.52 -9.87 4.97
CA THR A 224 -10.07 -9.92 5.20
C THR A 224 -9.64 -11.37 5.42
N GLY A 225 -8.61 -11.86 4.72
CA GLY A 225 -8.19 -13.26 4.74
C GLY A 225 -7.94 -13.81 6.14
N ALA A 226 -7.25 -13.06 7.01
CA ALA A 226 -7.02 -13.46 8.40
C ALA A 226 -8.33 -13.70 9.18
N VAL A 227 -9.32 -12.82 9.01
CA VAL A 227 -10.61 -12.91 9.71
C VAL A 227 -11.44 -14.07 9.16
N GLU A 228 -11.42 -14.30 7.83
CA GLU A 228 -12.08 -15.45 7.22
C GLU A 228 -11.50 -16.78 7.73
N ALA A 229 -10.17 -16.89 7.83
CA ALA A 229 -9.50 -18.08 8.33
C ALA A 229 -9.87 -18.36 9.80
N LEU A 230 -9.90 -17.34 10.66
CA LEU A 230 -10.33 -17.46 12.05
C LEU A 230 -11.81 -17.88 12.12
N ASN A 231 -12.68 -17.21 11.36
CA ASN A 231 -14.10 -17.48 11.34
C ASN A 231 -14.43 -18.92 10.91
N ALA A 232 -13.70 -19.47 9.94
CA ALA A 232 -13.87 -20.83 9.46
C ALA A 232 -13.63 -21.89 10.56
N THR A 233 -12.89 -21.55 11.61
CA THR A 233 -12.49 -22.49 12.68
C THR A 233 -13.21 -22.26 14.01
N LYS A 234 -13.46 -21.01 14.38
CA LYS A 234 -13.91 -20.62 15.73
C LYS A 234 -15.18 -19.77 15.77
N GLY A 235 -15.58 -19.17 14.67
CA GLY A 235 -16.61 -18.14 14.66
C GLY A 235 -16.11 -16.83 15.28
N VAL A 236 -16.35 -15.73 14.60
CA VAL A 236 -15.92 -14.38 15.02
C VAL A 236 -17.10 -13.51 15.44
N PHE A 237 -16.81 -12.52 16.24
CA PHE A 237 -17.68 -11.38 16.51
C PHE A 237 -16.88 -10.10 16.20
N ILE A 238 -17.49 -9.19 15.47
CA ILE A 238 -16.94 -7.87 15.22
C ILE A 238 -17.64 -6.90 16.18
N VAL A 239 -16.86 -6.25 17.04
CA VAL A 239 -17.39 -5.28 18.01
C VAL A 239 -17.81 -4.01 17.24
N PRO A 240 -19.10 -3.63 17.32
CA PRO A 240 -19.56 -2.47 16.57
C PRO A 240 -19.01 -1.16 17.13
N VAL A 241 -18.89 -0.16 16.25
CA VAL A 241 -18.66 1.23 16.64
C VAL A 241 -20.00 1.93 16.73
N GLU A 242 -20.35 2.45 17.89
CA GLU A 242 -21.59 3.16 18.15
C GLU A 242 -21.64 4.47 17.32
N ALA A 243 -22.80 4.82 16.75
CA ALA A 243 -22.96 5.98 15.88
C ALA A 243 -22.43 7.29 16.51
N ALA A 244 -22.74 7.53 17.80
CA ALA A 244 -22.24 8.71 18.51
C ALA A 244 -20.70 8.73 18.63
N LYS A 245 -20.08 7.55 18.72
CA LYS A 245 -18.60 7.42 18.77
C LYS A 245 -17.97 7.57 17.40
N ALA A 246 -18.64 7.11 16.35
CA ALA A 246 -18.21 7.39 14.99
C ALA A 246 -18.25 8.89 14.66
N GLU A 247 -19.32 9.59 15.07
CA GLU A 247 -19.44 11.05 14.93
C GLU A 247 -18.35 11.80 15.72
N GLU A 248 -18.06 11.38 16.97
CA GLU A 248 -16.99 11.95 17.80
C GLU A 248 -15.62 11.75 17.15
N LEU A 249 -15.35 10.55 16.61
CA LEU A 249 -14.10 10.20 15.92
C LEU A 249 -13.90 11.08 14.69
N ILE A 250 -14.91 11.17 13.82
CA ILE A 250 -14.84 11.94 12.57
C ILE A 250 -14.68 13.44 12.85
N ALA A 251 -15.35 13.96 13.88
CA ALA A 251 -15.20 15.36 14.27
C ALA A 251 -13.76 15.69 14.73
N LYS A 252 -13.09 14.73 15.36
CA LYS A 252 -11.71 14.89 15.84
C LYS A 252 -10.66 14.56 14.78
N TYR A 253 -10.93 13.53 13.99
CA TYR A 253 -10.03 12.98 12.97
C TYR A 253 -10.77 12.88 11.62
N PRO A 254 -10.72 13.93 10.79
CA PRO A 254 -11.59 14.08 9.61
C PRO A 254 -11.25 13.12 8.45
N TYR A 255 -10.31 12.21 8.63
CA TYR A 255 -9.95 11.16 7.67
C TYR A 255 -10.84 9.92 7.76
N TYR A 256 -11.59 9.79 8.87
CA TYR A 256 -12.53 8.69 9.03
C TYR A 256 -13.85 8.97 8.33
N ALA A 257 -14.47 7.88 7.91
CA ALA A 257 -15.86 7.88 7.42
C ALA A 257 -16.67 6.83 8.18
N VAL A 258 -17.98 7.04 8.27
CA VAL A 258 -18.92 5.99 8.72
C VAL A 258 -18.87 4.87 7.69
N ASP A 259 -18.81 3.64 8.18
CA ASP A 259 -18.80 2.43 7.37
C ASP A 259 -19.64 1.34 8.05
N ASN A 260 -19.99 0.31 7.30
CA ASN A 260 -20.74 -0.83 7.79
C ASN A 260 -20.22 -2.12 7.15
N ILE A 261 -20.02 -3.13 7.96
CA ILE A 261 -19.71 -4.47 7.46
C ILE A 261 -21.03 -5.17 7.14
N PRO A 262 -21.31 -5.54 5.87
CA PRO A 262 -22.58 -6.11 5.49
C PRO A 262 -22.89 -7.45 6.17
N ALA A 263 -24.17 -7.72 6.39
CA ALA A 263 -24.64 -9.04 6.79
C ALA A 263 -24.13 -10.10 5.80
N GLY A 264 -23.80 -11.27 6.34
CA GLY A 264 -23.20 -12.38 5.57
C GLY A 264 -21.67 -12.35 5.52
N THR A 265 -21.03 -11.18 5.64
CA THR A 265 -19.56 -11.11 5.79
C THR A 265 -19.16 -11.85 7.08
N TYR A 266 -18.23 -12.79 6.99
CA TYR A 266 -17.84 -13.68 8.10
C TYR A 266 -19.02 -14.40 8.79
N GLY A 267 -20.14 -14.60 8.10
CA GLY A 267 -21.35 -15.21 8.68
C GLY A 267 -22.10 -14.31 9.67
N LEU A 268 -21.85 -12.99 9.67
CA LEU A 268 -22.59 -12.04 10.51
C LEU A 268 -24.10 -12.07 10.15
N GLU A 269 -24.96 -12.17 11.15
CA GLU A 269 -26.42 -12.24 10.96
C GLU A 269 -27.01 -10.88 10.53
N ALA A 270 -26.38 -9.78 10.90
CA ALA A 270 -26.79 -8.42 10.58
C ALA A 270 -25.60 -7.56 10.19
N GLU A 271 -25.89 -6.42 9.57
CA GLU A 271 -24.92 -5.36 9.32
C GLU A 271 -24.28 -4.91 10.63
N THR A 272 -22.96 -4.73 10.65
CA THR A 272 -22.21 -4.29 11.82
C THR A 272 -21.67 -2.88 11.59
N PRO A 273 -22.12 -1.88 12.39
CA PRO A 273 -21.60 -0.51 12.31
C PRO A 273 -20.10 -0.45 12.56
N ALA A 274 -19.40 0.27 11.73
CA ALA A 274 -17.96 0.44 11.76
C ALA A 274 -17.54 1.84 11.28
N VAL A 275 -16.26 2.09 11.24
CA VAL A 275 -15.64 3.25 10.62
C VAL A 275 -14.54 2.80 9.67
N SER A 276 -14.22 3.62 8.69
CA SER A 276 -13.13 3.34 7.74
C SER A 276 -12.24 4.56 7.52
N VAL A 277 -11.03 4.29 7.04
CA VAL A 277 -10.12 5.25 6.40
C VAL A 277 -9.95 4.85 4.93
N GLY A 278 -9.34 5.70 4.11
CA GLY A 278 -9.05 5.33 2.72
C GLY A 278 -7.75 4.55 2.58
N ALA A 279 -7.70 3.55 1.69
CA ALA A 279 -6.48 3.01 1.12
C ALA A 279 -6.07 3.81 -0.10
N MET A 280 -4.77 4.02 -0.29
CA MET A 280 -4.21 4.65 -1.47
C MET A 280 -2.87 4.01 -1.85
N LEU A 281 -2.41 4.27 -3.08
CA LEU A 281 -1.01 4.06 -3.44
C LEU A 281 -0.24 5.38 -3.32
N ALA A 282 0.93 5.28 -2.74
CA ALA A 282 1.95 6.32 -2.71
C ALA A 282 3.15 5.88 -3.56
N VAL A 283 3.87 6.85 -4.12
CA VAL A 283 5.08 6.64 -4.94
C VAL A 283 6.17 7.62 -4.54
N LYS A 284 7.41 7.29 -4.83
CA LYS A 284 8.50 8.27 -4.75
C LYS A 284 8.23 9.43 -5.69
N LYS A 285 8.42 10.65 -5.19
CA LYS A 285 8.14 11.90 -5.92
C LYS A 285 9.07 12.12 -7.13
N ASP A 286 10.24 11.51 -7.12
CA ASP A 286 11.26 11.61 -8.17
C ASP A 286 11.14 10.57 -9.30
N LEU A 287 10.13 9.68 -9.24
CA LEU A 287 9.86 8.78 -10.35
C LEU A 287 9.48 9.57 -11.61
N PRO A 288 9.90 9.09 -12.82
CA PRO A 288 9.56 9.75 -14.07
C PRO A 288 8.05 9.90 -14.27
N GLU A 289 7.60 11.10 -14.71
CA GLU A 289 6.19 11.41 -14.91
C GLU A 289 5.49 10.40 -15.82
N ASP A 290 6.13 10.06 -16.96
CA ASP A 290 5.55 9.13 -17.94
C ASP A 290 5.45 7.70 -17.38
N LEU A 291 6.38 7.27 -16.53
CA LEU A 291 6.31 5.97 -15.86
C LEU A 291 5.14 5.92 -14.86
N VAL A 292 5.00 6.96 -14.03
CA VAL A 292 3.88 7.01 -13.06
C VAL A 292 2.54 7.13 -13.80
N TYR A 293 2.46 7.88 -14.90
CA TYR A 293 1.28 7.89 -15.77
C TYR A 293 0.94 6.48 -16.28
N ALA A 294 1.93 5.76 -16.80
CA ALA A 294 1.73 4.41 -17.34
C ALA A 294 1.30 3.42 -16.25
N MET A 295 1.90 3.49 -15.05
CA MET A 295 1.50 2.66 -13.90
C MET A 295 0.07 2.96 -13.45
N THR A 296 -0.30 4.24 -13.35
CA THR A 296 -1.65 4.66 -12.98
C THR A 296 -2.68 4.13 -13.98
N LYS A 297 -2.39 4.31 -15.27
CA LYS A 297 -3.21 3.80 -16.36
C LYS A 297 -3.34 2.27 -16.32
N ALA A 298 -2.25 1.55 -16.10
CA ALA A 298 -2.24 0.10 -16.02
C ALA A 298 -3.17 -0.43 -14.91
N ILE A 299 -3.24 0.26 -13.78
CA ILE A 299 -4.12 -0.12 -12.66
C ILE A 299 -5.58 0.25 -12.96
N TYR A 300 -5.86 1.52 -13.27
CA TYR A 300 -7.23 2.03 -13.31
C TYR A 300 -8.00 1.67 -14.59
N ASP A 301 -7.32 1.43 -15.71
CA ASP A 301 -7.95 0.94 -16.93
C ASP A 301 -8.24 -0.58 -16.90
N ASN A 302 -7.68 -1.32 -15.94
CA ASN A 302 -7.79 -2.77 -15.84
C ASN A 302 -8.46 -3.23 -14.54
N THR A 303 -9.30 -2.42 -13.94
CA THR A 303 -9.98 -2.73 -12.67
C THR A 303 -10.89 -3.95 -12.75
N ASP A 304 -11.40 -4.28 -13.93
CA ASP A 304 -12.17 -5.51 -14.22
C ASP A 304 -11.35 -6.81 -14.07
N LYS A 305 -10.02 -6.72 -14.14
CA LYS A 305 -9.10 -7.84 -13.93
C LYS A 305 -8.76 -8.07 -12.43
N ILE A 306 -9.19 -7.18 -11.55
CA ILE A 306 -8.96 -7.30 -10.10
C ILE A 306 -9.99 -8.24 -9.50
N SER A 307 -9.59 -9.47 -9.18
CA SER A 307 -10.49 -10.49 -8.64
C SER A 307 -10.88 -10.28 -7.17
N HIS A 308 -10.09 -9.52 -6.40
CA HIS A 308 -10.38 -9.22 -5.00
C HIS A 308 -11.66 -8.38 -4.88
N ALA A 309 -12.50 -8.65 -3.87
CA ALA A 309 -13.78 -7.96 -3.66
C ALA A 309 -13.65 -6.42 -3.61
N LYS A 310 -12.54 -5.91 -3.08
CA LYS A 310 -12.24 -4.46 -3.03
C LYS A 310 -11.89 -3.86 -4.39
N GLY A 311 -11.63 -4.67 -5.41
CA GLY A 311 -11.47 -4.19 -6.80
C GLY A 311 -12.68 -3.40 -7.31
N ALA A 312 -13.89 -3.74 -6.86
CA ALA A 312 -15.12 -3.04 -7.24
C ALA A 312 -15.17 -1.56 -6.78
N PHE A 313 -14.32 -1.18 -5.83
CA PHE A 313 -14.23 0.19 -5.29
C PHE A 313 -13.14 1.02 -5.99
N ILE A 314 -12.22 0.38 -6.69
CA ILE A 314 -11.10 1.04 -7.39
C ILE A 314 -11.63 1.56 -8.73
N LYS A 315 -11.73 2.88 -8.86
CA LYS A 315 -12.32 3.53 -10.03
C LYS A 315 -11.55 4.80 -10.38
N ALA A 316 -11.37 5.05 -11.67
CA ALA A 316 -10.70 6.26 -12.13
C ALA A 316 -11.46 7.53 -11.71
N GLU A 317 -12.81 7.50 -11.71
CA GLU A 317 -13.65 8.65 -11.35
C GLU A 317 -13.47 9.11 -9.91
N THR A 318 -13.10 8.20 -9.00
CA THR A 318 -12.87 8.45 -7.57
C THR A 318 -11.40 8.33 -7.16
N GLY A 319 -10.50 8.15 -8.12
CA GLY A 319 -9.08 7.89 -7.87
C GLY A 319 -8.32 9.05 -7.20
N LEU A 320 -8.93 10.23 -7.06
CA LEU A 320 -8.38 11.36 -6.32
C LEU A 320 -9.15 11.69 -5.03
N ASP A 321 -10.19 10.94 -4.69
CA ASP A 321 -11.02 11.25 -3.53
C ASP A 321 -10.30 10.92 -2.22
N GLY A 322 -10.31 11.86 -1.28
CA GLY A 322 -9.79 11.65 0.08
C GLY A 322 -8.27 11.50 0.22
N ILE A 323 -7.48 11.79 -0.82
CA ILE A 323 -6.01 11.57 -0.82
C ILE A 323 -5.30 12.46 0.20
N GLY A 324 -5.57 13.65 0.44
CA GLY A 324 -4.98 14.48 1.52
C GLY A 324 -3.48 14.83 1.39
N ILE A 325 -2.77 14.35 0.38
CA ILE A 325 -1.36 14.68 0.06
C ILE A 325 -1.23 15.05 -1.43
N ASP A 326 -0.10 15.63 -1.82
CA ASP A 326 0.16 15.99 -3.21
C ASP A 326 0.11 14.75 -4.13
N VAL A 327 -0.59 14.87 -5.25
CA VAL A 327 -0.64 13.85 -6.29
C VAL A 327 0.59 13.94 -7.18
N HIS A 328 1.14 12.81 -7.58
CA HIS A 328 2.27 12.79 -8.53
C HIS A 328 1.83 13.32 -9.90
N PRO A 329 2.63 14.15 -10.59
CA PRO A 329 2.24 14.75 -11.88
C PRO A 329 1.79 13.73 -12.92
N GLY A 330 2.44 12.58 -13.02
CA GLY A 330 2.05 11.51 -13.94
C GLY A 330 0.69 10.91 -13.62
N ALA A 331 0.38 10.72 -12.33
CA ALA A 331 -0.94 10.26 -11.90
C ALA A 331 -2.02 11.33 -12.15
N GLN A 332 -1.72 12.59 -11.82
CA GLN A 332 -2.62 13.71 -12.08
C GLN A 332 -3.00 13.80 -13.56
N LYS A 333 -2.00 13.68 -14.45
CA LYS A 333 -2.20 13.68 -15.90
C LYS A 333 -3.20 12.60 -16.34
N TYR A 334 -3.06 11.37 -15.85
CA TYR A 334 -4.02 10.30 -16.15
C TYR A 334 -5.44 10.66 -15.68
N PHE A 335 -5.61 11.08 -14.43
CA PHE A 335 -6.94 11.41 -13.91
C PHE A 335 -7.58 12.63 -14.58
N ASP A 336 -6.79 13.56 -15.10
CA ASP A 336 -7.31 14.70 -15.88
C ASP A 336 -7.81 14.30 -17.28
N GLU A 337 -7.26 13.21 -17.84
CA GLU A 337 -7.70 12.67 -19.15
C GLU A 337 -8.99 11.84 -19.05
N VAL A 338 -9.28 11.21 -17.90
CA VAL A 338 -10.43 10.31 -17.72
C VAL A 338 -11.64 10.98 -17.05
N LYS A 339 -11.51 12.22 -16.60
CA LYS A 339 -12.61 13.07 -16.13
C LYS A 339 -13.38 13.65 -17.30
#